data_59b21031d78f59ec75edb7bad9b95b65
#
_entry.id   59b21031d78f59ec75edb7bad9b95b65
#
_cell.length_a   1.000
_cell.length_b   1.000
_cell.length_c   1.000
_cell.angle_alpha   90.00
_cell.angle_beta   90.00
_cell.angle_gamma   90.00
#
_symmetry.space_group_name_H-M   'P 1'
#
loop_
_entity.id
_entity.type
_entity.pdbx_description
1 polymer ?
#
loop_
_entity_poly.entity_id
_entity_poly.type
_entity_poly.pdbx_seq_one_letter_code
_entity_poly.pdbx_strand_id
1 'polypeptide(L)'
;MIEGLRVALIHDWLTGMRGGEKALEVFCEMFPAADLFTLVHLPGTTSPVIERRSVKRSMIQWLPFAGRLYRQYLPLFPVAVEQFDLDAYDLVISTSHCAAKSVVVTGRARHLCYCLTPMRYAWDQFDAYFGPDRVGRAGNMMLRPVLAGLARWDRATEGRVHRYLAISQYVARRIALYYNRESTLVYPPVDTDFYTPSPAEPVPLQPRFLVVSALVPYKRVDLAMMAARHAGVGLTVVGNGPERANLERLTGDGIELVGWLADEEIRELYRSTIATILPGEEDFGIVPVEAQACGRPVVALGRGGALDTVIDGETGVLFGDTTVESLAAALTRTASIAWDGRRIRRHAERFSRSRFVNEIQHIVADTMIAPAGARW
;
A
#
# COMPACT_ATOMS: atom_id res chain seq x y z
N MET A 1 -20.82 -19.25 9.41
CA MET A 1 -21.35 -18.89 8.06
C MET A 1 -20.28 -18.73 6.98
N ILE A 2 -19.00 -18.67 7.33
CA ILE A 2 -17.87 -18.60 6.34
C ILE A 2 -17.29 -20.01 6.09
N GLU A 3 -17.55 -20.95 7.02
CA GLU A 3 -17.16 -22.35 6.88
C GLU A 3 -17.92 -23.03 5.73
N GLY A 4 -17.17 -23.72 4.87
CA GLY A 4 -17.70 -24.43 3.71
C GLY A 4 -17.69 -23.64 2.38
N LEU A 5 -17.38 -22.34 2.38
CA LEU A 5 -17.23 -21.58 1.15
C LEU A 5 -15.93 -21.96 0.42
N ARG A 6 -16.03 -22.19 -0.88
CA ARG A 6 -14.86 -22.27 -1.76
C ARG A 6 -14.43 -20.86 -2.14
N VAL A 7 -13.27 -20.45 -1.65
CA VAL A 7 -12.76 -19.08 -1.80
C VAL A 7 -11.59 -19.06 -2.76
N ALA A 8 -11.60 -18.10 -3.70
CA ALA A 8 -10.44 -17.71 -4.50
C ALA A 8 -9.92 -16.35 -4.05
N LEU A 9 -8.63 -16.27 -3.76
CA LEU A 9 -7.91 -15.02 -3.54
C LEU A 9 -7.19 -14.63 -4.83
N ILE A 10 -7.33 -13.40 -5.24
CA ILE A 10 -6.68 -12.89 -6.46
C ILE A 10 -5.75 -11.74 -6.07
N HIS A 11 -4.50 -11.78 -6.51
CA HIS A 11 -3.54 -10.69 -6.29
C HIS A 11 -2.79 -10.37 -7.58
N ASP A 12 -2.44 -9.10 -7.79
CA ASP A 12 -1.83 -8.69 -9.06
C ASP A 12 -0.50 -9.41 -9.34
N TRP A 13 0.46 -9.38 -8.42
CA TRP A 13 1.73 -10.13 -8.52
C TRP A 13 2.38 -10.32 -7.15
N LEU A 14 3.11 -11.41 -7.00
CA LEU A 14 3.82 -11.80 -5.78
C LEU A 14 5.33 -11.72 -6.05
N THR A 15 5.92 -10.55 -5.81
CA THR A 15 7.34 -10.24 -6.11
C THR A 15 8.06 -9.58 -4.95
N GLY A 16 7.52 -9.67 -3.75
CA GLY A 16 8.06 -9.11 -2.50
C GLY A 16 6.95 -8.75 -1.53
N MET A 17 7.28 -8.60 -0.26
CA MET A 17 6.34 -8.15 0.77
C MET A 17 6.26 -6.62 0.81
N ARG A 18 5.07 -6.09 0.56
CA ARG A 18 4.72 -4.67 0.65
C ARG A 18 3.35 -4.54 1.32
N GLY A 19 2.81 -3.33 1.38
CA GLY A 19 1.51 -3.10 2.04
C GLY A 19 0.35 -3.93 1.47
N GLY A 20 0.32 -4.17 0.15
CA GLY A 20 -0.69 -5.01 -0.49
C GLY A 20 -0.56 -6.47 -0.09
N GLU A 21 0.66 -6.99 -0.07
CA GLU A 21 0.94 -8.37 0.32
C GLU A 21 0.77 -8.59 1.83
N LYS A 22 1.02 -7.58 2.69
CA LYS A 22 0.65 -7.63 4.12
C LYS A 22 -0.86 -7.79 4.32
N ALA A 23 -1.69 -7.12 3.52
CA ALA A 23 -3.14 -7.32 3.55
C ALA A 23 -3.56 -8.69 2.99
N LEU A 24 -2.95 -9.14 1.89
CA LEU A 24 -3.18 -10.47 1.32
C LEU A 24 -2.83 -11.58 2.32
N GLU A 25 -1.77 -11.42 3.09
CA GLU A 25 -1.36 -12.38 4.12
C GLU A 25 -2.50 -12.61 5.13
N VAL A 26 -3.16 -11.54 5.60
CA VAL A 26 -4.31 -11.65 6.50
C VAL A 26 -5.50 -12.36 5.81
N PHE A 27 -5.76 -12.09 4.54
CA PHE A 27 -6.77 -12.86 3.80
C PHE A 27 -6.39 -14.34 3.68
N CYS A 28 -5.11 -14.66 3.47
CA CYS A 28 -4.64 -16.04 3.48
C CYS A 28 -4.86 -16.72 4.84
N GLU A 29 -4.67 -16.04 5.95
CA GLU A 29 -4.93 -16.55 7.29
C GLU A 29 -6.43 -16.76 7.55
N MET A 30 -7.27 -15.81 7.12
CA MET A 30 -8.72 -15.89 7.25
C MET A 30 -9.35 -17.04 6.44
N PHE A 31 -8.75 -17.35 5.27
CA PHE A 31 -9.24 -18.36 4.34
C PHE A 31 -8.16 -19.41 4.05
N PRO A 32 -7.86 -20.29 5.04
CA PRO A 32 -6.72 -21.23 4.94
C PRO A 32 -6.86 -22.26 3.81
N ALA A 33 -8.06 -22.55 3.34
CA ALA A 33 -8.34 -23.45 2.22
C ALA A 33 -8.45 -22.76 0.86
N ALA A 34 -8.28 -21.42 0.79
CA ALA A 34 -8.42 -20.69 -0.46
C ALA A 34 -7.27 -20.96 -1.45
N ASP A 35 -7.60 -21.09 -2.72
CA ASP A 35 -6.63 -21.02 -3.80
C ASP A 35 -6.21 -19.57 -4.05
N LEU A 36 -4.93 -19.36 -4.38
CA LEU A 36 -4.38 -18.04 -4.66
C LEU A 36 -4.02 -17.91 -6.14
N PHE A 37 -4.59 -16.92 -6.80
CA PHE A 37 -4.35 -16.61 -8.21
C PHE A 37 -3.52 -15.32 -8.33
N THR A 38 -2.55 -15.32 -9.24
CA THR A 38 -1.71 -14.14 -9.48
C THR A 38 -1.17 -14.11 -10.90
N LEU A 39 -0.87 -12.92 -11.41
CA LEU A 39 -0.24 -12.78 -12.73
C LEU A 39 1.17 -13.37 -12.74
N VAL A 40 1.98 -13.06 -11.71
CA VAL A 40 3.36 -13.51 -11.58
C VAL A 40 3.68 -13.81 -10.11
N HIS A 41 4.40 -14.90 -9.87
CA HIS A 41 4.91 -15.26 -8.55
C HIS A 41 6.41 -15.54 -8.64
N LEU A 42 7.18 -14.90 -7.79
CA LEU A 42 8.59 -15.19 -7.54
C LEU A 42 8.72 -15.95 -6.22
N PRO A 43 8.94 -17.26 -6.24
CA PRO A 43 8.99 -18.07 -5.02
C PRO A 43 10.06 -17.55 -4.03
N GLY A 44 9.71 -17.56 -2.74
CA GLY A 44 10.59 -17.13 -1.66
C GLY A 44 10.69 -15.61 -1.47
N THR A 45 9.87 -14.82 -2.19
CA THR A 45 9.87 -13.37 -2.04
C THR A 45 8.73 -12.84 -1.17
N THR A 46 7.80 -13.71 -0.79
CA THR A 46 6.66 -13.36 0.07
C THR A 46 6.72 -14.09 1.40
N SER A 47 5.75 -13.82 2.29
CA SER A 47 5.76 -14.43 3.62
C SER A 47 5.48 -15.95 3.55
N PRO A 48 5.92 -16.71 4.57
CA PRO A 48 5.63 -18.14 4.64
C PRO A 48 4.14 -18.48 4.60
N VAL A 49 3.27 -17.57 5.04
CA VAL A 49 1.81 -17.73 4.99
C VAL A 49 1.32 -17.74 3.54
N ILE A 50 1.82 -16.84 2.71
CA ILE A 50 1.49 -16.75 1.28
C ILE A 50 2.15 -17.90 0.51
N GLU A 51 3.44 -18.20 0.77
CA GLU A 51 4.18 -19.24 0.06
C GLU A 51 3.62 -20.66 0.24
N ARG A 52 2.93 -20.92 1.36
CA ARG A 52 2.26 -22.21 1.60
C ARG A 52 0.98 -22.42 0.80
N ARG A 53 0.52 -21.39 0.06
CA ARG A 53 -0.72 -21.49 -0.73
C ARG A 53 -0.51 -22.24 -2.04
N SER A 54 -1.58 -22.85 -2.52
CA SER A 54 -1.63 -23.31 -3.91
C SER A 54 -1.72 -22.10 -4.83
N VAL A 55 -0.58 -21.67 -5.41
CA VAL A 55 -0.50 -20.47 -6.24
C VAL A 55 -0.71 -20.82 -7.70
N LYS A 56 -1.83 -20.39 -8.26
CA LYS A 56 -2.17 -20.50 -9.69
C LYS A 56 -1.71 -19.22 -10.41
N ARG A 57 -0.84 -19.40 -11.40
CA ARG A 57 -0.16 -18.31 -12.13
C ARG A 57 -0.74 -18.14 -13.52
N SER A 58 -0.78 -16.90 -14.02
CA SER A 58 -1.21 -16.63 -15.39
C SER A 58 -0.15 -17.00 -16.44
N MET A 59 -0.54 -16.86 -17.71
CA MET A 59 0.39 -17.02 -18.84
C MET A 59 1.59 -16.07 -18.78
N ILE A 60 1.49 -14.92 -18.13
CA ILE A 60 2.59 -13.95 -17.98
C ILE A 60 3.81 -14.59 -17.29
N GLN A 61 3.59 -15.50 -16.34
CA GLN A 61 4.67 -16.25 -15.66
C GLN A 61 5.66 -16.90 -16.60
N TRP A 62 5.19 -17.34 -17.75
CA TRP A 62 5.96 -18.12 -18.72
C TRP A 62 6.60 -17.29 -19.83
N LEU A 63 6.37 -15.98 -19.84
CA LEU A 63 7.00 -15.08 -20.80
C LEU A 63 8.49 -14.85 -20.47
N PRO A 64 9.33 -14.52 -21.47
CA PRO A 64 10.76 -14.29 -21.25
C PRO A 64 11.02 -13.25 -20.14
N PHE A 65 11.91 -13.59 -19.21
CA PHE A 65 12.30 -12.71 -18.11
C PHE A 65 11.11 -12.16 -17.27
N ALA A 66 10.01 -12.91 -17.16
CA ALA A 66 8.79 -12.47 -16.44
C ALA A 66 9.10 -11.92 -15.04
N GLY A 67 10.01 -12.54 -14.28
CA GLY A 67 10.39 -12.07 -12.96
C GLY A 67 10.95 -10.65 -12.89
N ARG A 68 11.52 -10.13 -13.99
CA ARG A 68 12.07 -8.76 -14.09
C ARG A 68 11.19 -7.84 -14.92
N LEU A 69 10.59 -8.37 -15.98
CA LEU A 69 9.93 -7.61 -17.04
C LEU A 69 8.40 -7.69 -16.98
N TYR A 70 7.79 -8.33 -15.96
CA TYR A 70 6.34 -8.49 -15.90
C TYR A 70 5.55 -7.17 -16.09
N ARG A 71 6.09 -6.05 -15.59
CA ARG A 71 5.44 -4.74 -15.78
C ARG A 71 5.44 -4.26 -17.23
N GLN A 72 6.36 -4.73 -18.06
CA GLN A 72 6.39 -4.42 -19.50
C GLN A 72 5.33 -5.22 -20.26
N TYR A 73 4.86 -6.34 -19.69
CA TYR A 73 3.75 -7.13 -20.22
C TYR A 73 2.36 -6.60 -19.85
N LEU A 74 2.30 -5.39 -19.29
CA LEU A 74 1.06 -4.71 -18.90
C LEU A 74 -0.05 -4.75 -19.98
N PRO A 75 0.22 -4.60 -21.31
CA PRO A 75 -0.80 -4.71 -22.34
C PRO A 75 -1.46 -6.09 -22.43
N LEU A 76 -0.83 -7.14 -21.91
CA LEU A 76 -1.34 -8.51 -21.90
C LEU A 76 -2.12 -8.85 -20.63
N PHE A 77 -2.09 -8.00 -19.60
CA PHE A 77 -2.77 -8.25 -18.33
C PHE A 77 -4.27 -8.47 -18.46
N PRO A 78 -5.00 -7.75 -19.34
CA PRO A 78 -6.42 -8.04 -19.59
C PRO A 78 -6.66 -9.50 -19.93
N VAL A 79 -5.98 -10.00 -20.94
CA VAL A 79 -6.13 -11.40 -21.39
C VAL A 79 -5.68 -12.38 -20.31
N ALA A 80 -4.57 -12.07 -19.62
CA ALA A 80 -4.00 -12.97 -18.62
C ALA A 80 -4.89 -13.12 -17.36
N VAL A 81 -5.53 -12.04 -16.91
CA VAL A 81 -6.39 -12.07 -15.73
C VAL A 81 -7.77 -12.66 -16.03
N GLU A 82 -8.26 -12.47 -17.25
CA GLU A 82 -9.55 -13.01 -17.70
C GLU A 82 -9.53 -14.52 -17.97
N GLN A 83 -8.35 -15.15 -18.05
CA GLN A 83 -8.19 -16.60 -18.25
C GLN A 83 -8.26 -17.42 -16.96
N PHE A 84 -8.35 -16.79 -15.79
CA PHE A 84 -8.51 -17.54 -14.55
C PHE A 84 -9.86 -18.22 -14.49
N ASP A 85 -9.86 -19.54 -14.31
CA ASP A 85 -11.07 -20.32 -14.10
C ASP A 85 -11.53 -20.17 -12.62
N LEU A 86 -12.61 -19.45 -12.44
CA LEU A 86 -13.20 -19.16 -11.14
C LEU A 86 -14.60 -19.76 -10.96
N ASP A 87 -15.06 -20.62 -11.85
CA ASP A 87 -16.42 -21.18 -11.85
C ASP A 87 -16.71 -22.08 -10.64
N ALA A 88 -15.65 -22.67 -10.08
CA ALA A 88 -15.77 -23.56 -8.92
C ALA A 88 -15.93 -22.85 -7.58
N TYR A 89 -15.78 -21.52 -7.51
CA TYR A 89 -15.75 -20.77 -6.25
C TYR A 89 -17.10 -20.12 -5.91
N ASP A 90 -17.34 -19.94 -4.62
CA ASP A 90 -18.52 -19.25 -4.10
C ASP A 90 -18.20 -17.77 -3.79
N LEU A 91 -16.95 -17.49 -3.40
CA LEU A 91 -16.45 -16.17 -3.08
C LEU A 91 -15.11 -15.92 -3.76
N VAL A 92 -14.99 -14.80 -4.43
CA VAL A 92 -13.74 -14.28 -5.00
C VAL A 92 -13.37 -13.01 -4.25
N ILE A 93 -12.15 -12.94 -3.73
CA ILE A 93 -11.61 -11.73 -3.09
C ILE A 93 -10.37 -11.29 -3.87
N SER A 94 -10.45 -10.14 -4.52
CA SER A 94 -9.29 -9.56 -5.20
C SER A 94 -8.66 -8.45 -4.34
N THR A 95 -7.34 -8.55 -4.11
CA THR A 95 -6.52 -7.44 -3.59
C THR A 95 -5.84 -6.76 -4.77
N SER A 96 -6.38 -5.61 -5.18
CA SER A 96 -6.07 -5.05 -6.50
C SER A 96 -5.48 -3.64 -6.45
N HIS A 97 -4.40 -3.45 -7.18
CA HIS A 97 -3.81 -2.15 -7.52
C HIS A 97 -3.54 -2.01 -9.02
N CYS A 98 -3.94 -3.04 -9.78
CA CYS A 98 -3.77 -3.11 -11.23
C CYS A 98 -4.93 -3.85 -11.90
N ALA A 99 -4.78 -5.14 -12.18
CA ALA A 99 -5.69 -5.92 -13.01
C ALA A 99 -6.55 -6.93 -12.24
N ALA A 100 -6.15 -7.30 -11.02
CA ALA A 100 -6.78 -8.38 -10.23
C ALA A 100 -8.30 -8.22 -10.05
N LYS A 101 -8.83 -6.98 -9.95
CA LYS A 101 -10.27 -6.71 -9.86
C LYS A 101 -11.05 -7.10 -11.12
N SER A 102 -10.35 -7.27 -12.24
CA SER A 102 -10.97 -7.45 -13.55
C SER A 102 -11.10 -8.93 -13.96
N VAL A 103 -10.93 -9.86 -13.02
CA VAL A 103 -11.23 -11.28 -13.23
C VAL A 103 -12.68 -11.48 -13.67
N VAL A 104 -12.92 -12.51 -14.47
CA VAL A 104 -14.26 -12.89 -14.88
C VAL A 104 -14.84 -13.80 -13.79
N VAL A 105 -15.93 -13.36 -13.19
CA VAL A 105 -16.65 -14.11 -12.18
C VAL A 105 -18.02 -14.50 -12.76
N THR A 106 -18.27 -15.79 -12.88
CA THR A 106 -19.49 -16.33 -13.47
C THR A 106 -20.40 -16.97 -12.41
N GLY A 107 -21.61 -17.30 -12.81
CA GLY A 107 -22.55 -18.04 -11.98
C GLY A 107 -22.98 -17.28 -10.72
N ARG A 108 -22.92 -17.97 -9.58
CA ARG A 108 -23.38 -17.46 -8.27
C ARG A 108 -22.29 -16.87 -7.40
N ALA A 109 -21.04 -16.94 -7.83
CA ALA A 109 -19.92 -16.44 -7.04
C ALA A 109 -20.03 -14.93 -6.77
N ARG A 110 -19.69 -14.51 -5.56
CA ARG A 110 -19.62 -13.10 -5.18
C ARG A 110 -18.18 -12.60 -5.29
N HIS A 111 -18.01 -11.42 -5.83
CA HIS A 111 -16.68 -10.79 -5.96
C HIS A 111 -16.57 -9.55 -5.06
N LEU A 112 -15.71 -9.62 -4.07
CA LEU A 112 -15.26 -8.50 -3.24
C LEU A 112 -13.91 -8.02 -3.77
N CYS A 113 -13.78 -6.73 -4.05
CA CYS A 113 -12.51 -6.14 -4.41
C CYS A 113 -11.98 -5.28 -3.26
N TYR A 114 -10.94 -5.76 -2.58
CA TYR A 114 -10.13 -4.94 -1.69
C TYR A 114 -9.20 -4.08 -2.55
N CYS A 115 -9.67 -2.89 -2.85
CA CYS A 115 -9.01 -1.97 -3.78
C CYS A 115 -7.91 -1.20 -3.07
N LEU A 116 -6.66 -1.59 -3.33
CA LEU A 116 -5.48 -0.88 -2.83
C LEU A 116 -5.35 0.49 -3.51
N THR A 117 -5.68 0.56 -4.79
CA THR A 117 -5.85 1.79 -5.58
C THR A 117 -6.36 1.42 -6.98
N PRO A 118 -7.13 2.25 -7.67
CA PRO A 118 -7.28 2.19 -9.12
C PRO A 118 -5.92 2.34 -9.83
N MET A 119 -5.75 1.68 -10.98
CA MET A 119 -4.50 1.58 -11.73
C MET A 119 -3.83 2.96 -11.99
N ARG A 120 -2.92 3.39 -11.09
CA ARG A 120 -2.35 4.76 -11.06
C ARG A 120 -1.77 5.21 -12.39
N TYR A 121 -0.96 4.37 -13.02
CA TYR A 121 -0.28 4.71 -14.26
C TYR A 121 -1.19 4.83 -15.47
N ALA A 122 -2.40 4.29 -15.41
CA ALA A 122 -3.39 4.43 -16.47
C ALA A 122 -4.29 5.66 -16.26
N TRP A 123 -4.52 6.08 -15.01
CA TRP A 123 -5.47 7.14 -14.68
C TRP A 123 -4.83 8.50 -14.43
N ASP A 124 -3.90 8.63 -13.51
CA ASP A 124 -3.45 9.92 -13.02
C ASP A 124 -1.93 10.09 -12.87
N GLN A 125 -1.16 9.02 -12.92
CA GLN A 125 0.29 9.07 -12.75
C GLN A 125 1.08 8.64 -13.99
N PHE A 126 0.48 8.78 -15.17
CA PHE A 126 1.13 8.41 -16.43
C PHE A 126 2.52 9.04 -16.56
N ASP A 127 2.63 10.36 -16.40
CA ASP A 127 3.89 11.07 -16.59
C ASP A 127 4.94 10.75 -15.52
N ALA A 128 4.51 10.39 -14.30
CA ALA A 128 5.43 9.93 -13.24
C ALA A 128 6.10 8.59 -13.57
N TYR A 129 5.41 7.70 -14.30
CA TYR A 129 5.91 6.38 -14.69
C TYR A 129 6.51 6.35 -16.10
N PHE A 130 5.92 7.05 -17.04
CA PHE A 130 6.22 6.99 -18.48
C PHE A 130 6.43 8.36 -19.11
N GLY A 131 6.83 9.36 -18.31
CA GLY A 131 7.19 10.69 -18.80
C GLY A 131 8.37 10.65 -19.77
N PRO A 132 8.56 11.69 -20.61
CA PRO A 132 9.63 11.76 -21.59
C PRO A 132 11.02 11.51 -21.03
N ASP A 133 11.26 11.92 -19.77
CA ASP A 133 12.54 11.75 -19.06
C ASP A 133 12.81 10.29 -18.65
N ARG A 134 11.77 9.43 -18.68
CA ARG A 134 11.83 8.02 -18.30
C ARG A 134 11.95 7.07 -19.49
N VAL A 135 11.12 7.29 -20.51
CA VAL A 135 11.00 6.40 -21.68
C VAL A 135 11.33 7.07 -22.99
N GLY A 136 11.78 8.33 -22.96
CA GLY A 136 12.00 9.15 -24.14
C GLY A 136 10.69 9.66 -24.77
N ARG A 137 10.79 10.67 -25.66
CA ARG A 137 9.60 11.26 -26.31
C ARG A 137 8.83 10.26 -27.18
N ALA A 138 9.54 9.42 -27.92
CA ALA A 138 8.90 8.39 -28.77
C ALA A 138 8.18 7.34 -27.92
N GLY A 139 8.82 6.80 -26.87
CA GLY A 139 8.22 5.86 -25.94
C GLY A 139 6.98 6.42 -25.25
N ASN A 140 7.05 7.65 -24.76
CA ASN A 140 5.91 8.36 -24.16
C ASN A 140 4.72 8.45 -25.14
N MET A 141 4.97 8.86 -26.40
CA MET A 141 3.95 8.97 -27.43
C MET A 141 3.32 7.61 -27.78
N MET A 142 4.12 6.54 -27.86
CA MET A 142 3.61 5.19 -28.14
C MET A 142 2.84 4.57 -26.99
N LEU A 143 3.20 4.85 -25.74
CA LEU A 143 2.55 4.28 -24.57
C LEU A 143 1.21 4.94 -24.22
N ARG A 144 1.01 6.22 -24.57
CA ARG A 144 -0.26 6.93 -24.29
C ARG A 144 -1.50 6.20 -24.80
N PRO A 145 -1.62 5.79 -26.08
CA PRO A 145 -2.80 5.07 -26.55
C PRO A 145 -2.98 3.70 -25.90
N VAL A 146 -1.88 3.01 -25.57
CA VAL A 146 -1.92 1.71 -24.88
C VAL A 146 -2.50 1.87 -23.49
N LEU A 147 -2.02 2.85 -22.70
CA LEU A 147 -2.52 3.07 -21.35
C LEU A 147 -3.94 3.65 -21.36
N ALA A 148 -4.30 4.48 -22.34
CA ALA A 148 -5.69 4.92 -22.54
C ALA A 148 -6.62 3.74 -22.86
N GLY A 149 -6.13 2.73 -23.59
CA GLY A 149 -6.84 1.48 -23.84
C GLY A 149 -7.05 0.69 -22.54
N LEU A 150 -6.00 0.57 -21.73
CA LEU A 150 -6.05 -0.08 -20.42
C LEU A 150 -7.00 0.63 -19.44
N ALA A 151 -6.98 1.95 -19.39
CA ALA A 151 -7.92 2.72 -18.55
C ALA A 151 -9.37 2.47 -18.95
N ARG A 152 -9.66 2.40 -20.26
CA ARG A 152 -11.00 2.06 -20.77
C ARG A 152 -11.42 0.64 -20.40
N TRP A 153 -10.51 -0.34 -20.53
CA TRP A 153 -10.76 -1.72 -20.12
C TRP A 153 -10.97 -1.81 -18.61
N ASP A 154 -10.12 -1.16 -17.82
CA ASP A 154 -10.19 -1.12 -16.36
C ASP A 154 -11.55 -0.56 -15.88
N ARG A 155 -12.04 0.50 -16.52
CA ARG A 155 -13.39 1.04 -16.29
C ARG A 155 -14.49 0.10 -16.77
N ALA A 156 -14.35 -0.49 -17.96
CA ALA A 156 -15.38 -1.35 -18.54
C ALA A 156 -15.62 -2.63 -17.72
N THR A 157 -14.60 -3.06 -16.94
CA THR A 157 -14.67 -4.24 -16.08
C THR A 157 -15.12 -3.95 -14.64
N GLU A 158 -15.46 -2.69 -14.31
CA GLU A 158 -15.89 -2.31 -12.96
C GLU A 158 -17.11 -3.11 -12.47
N GLY A 159 -18.03 -3.42 -13.39
CA GLY A 159 -19.24 -4.18 -13.12
C GLY A 159 -19.01 -5.65 -12.77
N ARG A 160 -17.79 -6.18 -12.91
CA ARG A 160 -17.42 -7.55 -12.47
C ARG A 160 -17.26 -7.64 -10.95
N VAL A 161 -17.16 -6.51 -10.26
CA VAL A 161 -17.06 -6.42 -8.80
C VAL A 161 -18.45 -6.18 -8.21
N HIS A 162 -18.86 -7.03 -7.27
CA HIS A 162 -20.10 -6.85 -6.53
C HIS A 162 -19.95 -5.75 -5.49
N ARG A 163 -18.88 -5.79 -4.69
CA ARG A 163 -18.62 -4.80 -3.64
C ARG A 163 -17.17 -4.35 -3.63
N TYR A 164 -16.94 -3.04 -3.68
CA TYR A 164 -15.62 -2.45 -3.52
C TYR A 164 -15.35 -2.13 -2.05
N LEU A 165 -14.14 -2.48 -1.59
CA LEU A 165 -13.61 -2.12 -0.28
C LEU A 165 -12.41 -1.19 -0.51
N ALA A 166 -12.51 0.05 -0.07
CA ALA A 166 -11.46 1.04 -0.23
C ALA A 166 -10.55 1.07 0.98
N ILE A 167 -9.24 1.12 0.76
CA ILE A 167 -8.24 1.15 1.85
C ILE A 167 -8.14 2.51 2.56
N SER A 168 -8.71 3.56 1.99
CA SER A 168 -8.70 4.92 2.55
C SER A 168 -9.82 5.75 1.93
N GLN A 169 -10.14 6.88 2.54
CA GLN A 169 -11.05 7.85 1.93
C GLN A 169 -10.53 8.40 0.60
N TYR A 170 -9.20 8.52 0.48
CA TYR A 170 -8.58 8.91 -0.77
C TYR A 170 -8.85 7.89 -1.88
N VAL A 171 -8.68 6.60 -1.62
CA VAL A 171 -8.98 5.52 -2.58
C VAL A 171 -10.49 5.43 -2.85
N ALA A 172 -11.36 5.63 -1.85
CA ALA A 172 -12.80 5.67 -2.04
C ALA A 172 -13.22 6.76 -3.06
N ARG A 173 -12.66 7.96 -2.94
CA ARG A 173 -12.88 9.03 -3.93
C ARG A 173 -12.39 8.66 -5.33
N ARG A 174 -11.27 7.94 -5.45
CA ARG A 174 -10.74 7.46 -6.74
C ARG A 174 -11.61 6.39 -7.36
N ILE A 175 -12.17 5.47 -6.56
CA ILE A 175 -13.15 4.46 -7.02
C ILE A 175 -14.39 5.16 -7.57
N ALA A 176 -14.93 6.14 -6.83
CA ALA A 176 -16.07 6.92 -7.28
C ALA A 176 -15.78 7.68 -8.59
N LEU A 177 -14.60 8.31 -8.70
CA LEU A 177 -14.21 9.10 -9.86
C LEU A 177 -14.01 8.24 -11.11
N TYR A 178 -13.27 7.14 -11.01
CA TYR A 178 -12.83 6.36 -12.18
C TYR A 178 -13.80 5.25 -12.56
N TYR A 179 -14.45 4.63 -11.56
CA TYR A 179 -15.36 3.50 -11.77
C TYR A 179 -16.85 3.89 -11.65
N ASN A 180 -17.14 5.10 -11.14
CA ASN A 180 -18.52 5.52 -10.82
C ASN A 180 -19.22 4.53 -9.88
N ARG A 181 -18.49 4.03 -8.85
CA ARG A 181 -18.95 3.06 -7.88
C ARG A 181 -18.76 3.59 -6.47
N GLU A 182 -19.68 3.25 -5.58
CA GLU A 182 -19.49 3.40 -4.14
C GLU A 182 -18.53 2.34 -3.62
N SER A 183 -17.98 2.56 -2.43
CA SER A 183 -17.12 1.61 -1.75
C SER A 183 -17.29 1.67 -0.25
N THR A 184 -17.12 0.53 0.41
CA THR A 184 -17.06 0.44 1.86
C THR A 184 -15.63 0.73 2.30
N LEU A 185 -15.44 1.64 3.25
CA LEU A 185 -14.10 1.94 3.79
C LEU A 185 -13.67 0.82 4.74
N VAL A 186 -12.53 0.19 4.45
CA VAL A 186 -11.89 -0.81 5.29
C VAL A 186 -10.39 -0.56 5.30
N TYR A 187 -9.89 0.05 6.36
CA TYR A 187 -8.47 0.37 6.47
C TYR A 187 -7.59 -0.88 6.49
N PRO A 188 -6.35 -0.83 5.94
CA PRO A 188 -5.43 -1.96 5.94
C PRO A 188 -5.11 -2.47 7.35
N PRO A 189 -4.84 -3.78 7.46
CA PRO A 189 -4.41 -4.36 8.73
C PRO A 189 -2.98 -3.96 9.04
N VAL A 190 -2.75 -3.35 10.19
CA VAL A 190 -1.42 -3.06 10.73
C VAL A 190 -1.19 -3.95 11.95
N ASP A 191 0.00 -4.52 12.06
CA ASP A 191 0.37 -5.40 13.17
C ASP A 191 0.70 -4.56 14.41
N THR A 192 -0.35 -4.07 15.07
CA THR A 192 -0.22 -3.27 16.29
C THR A 192 0.19 -4.10 17.51
N ASP A 193 0.19 -5.43 17.41
CA ASP A 193 0.64 -6.32 18.48
C ASP A 193 2.16 -6.53 18.38
N PHE A 194 2.71 -6.49 17.18
CA PHE A 194 4.15 -6.48 16.94
C PHE A 194 4.75 -5.07 17.15
N TYR A 195 4.17 -4.04 16.52
CA TYR A 195 4.61 -2.66 16.70
C TYR A 195 4.00 -2.11 17.99
N THR A 196 4.82 -2.05 19.04
CA THR A 196 4.41 -1.59 20.39
C THR A 196 5.43 -0.61 20.95
N PRO A 197 5.03 0.28 21.86
CA PRO A 197 5.99 1.06 22.66
C PRO A 197 6.99 0.16 23.37
N SER A 198 8.15 0.70 23.75
CA SER A 198 9.11 -0.05 24.54
C SER A 198 8.48 -0.51 25.87
N PRO A 199 8.62 -1.78 26.26
CA PRO A 199 8.14 -2.24 27.57
C PRO A 199 9.04 -1.78 28.74
N ALA A 200 10.28 -1.40 28.46
CA ALA A 200 11.23 -0.83 29.43
C ALA A 200 11.02 0.69 29.55
N GLU A 201 11.73 1.33 30.50
CA GLU A 201 11.79 2.78 30.61
C GLU A 201 12.00 3.48 29.25
N PRO A 202 11.57 4.75 29.11
CA PRO A 202 11.62 5.42 27.82
C PRO A 202 12.99 5.27 27.17
N VAL A 203 13.05 4.60 26.03
CA VAL A 203 14.29 4.55 25.25
C VAL A 203 14.71 6.00 25.00
N PRO A 204 15.95 6.38 25.36
CA PRO A 204 16.43 7.72 25.14
C PRO A 204 16.21 8.09 23.67
N LEU A 205 15.46 9.18 23.44
CA LEU A 205 15.23 9.64 22.08
C LEU A 205 16.56 10.02 21.45
N GLN A 206 16.89 9.38 20.36
CA GLN A 206 17.93 9.89 19.48
C GLN A 206 17.40 11.19 18.86
N PRO A 207 18.16 12.27 18.79
CA PRO A 207 17.73 13.54 18.20
C PRO A 207 17.63 13.44 16.68
N ARG A 208 16.90 12.44 16.17
CA ARG A 208 16.81 12.08 14.75
C ARG A 208 15.38 11.79 14.36
N PHE A 209 15.06 12.11 13.12
CA PHE A 209 13.86 11.66 12.42
C PHE A 209 14.13 10.37 11.65
N LEU A 210 13.06 9.73 11.20
CA LEU A 210 13.13 8.45 10.48
C LEU A 210 12.30 8.52 9.19
N VAL A 211 12.84 7.98 8.10
CA VAL A 211 12.07 7.62 6.89
C VAL A 211 12.21 6.11 6.69
N VAL A 212 11.08 5.41 6.57
CA VAL A 212 11.02 3.99 6.16
C VAL A 212 10.25 3.93 4.85
N SER A 213 10.95 3.66 3.74
CA SER A 213 10.31 3.75 2.41
C SER A 213 11.06 2.97 1.33
N ALA A 214 10.34 2.51 0.31
CA ALA A 214 10.97 2.19 -0.96
C ALA A 214 11.55 3.47 -1.59
N LEU A 215 12.80 3.41 -2.06
CA LEU A 215 13.48 4.56 -2.64
C LEU A 215 13.08 4.75 -4.11
N VAL A 216 11.87 5.28 -4.30
CA VAL A 216 11.28 5.59 -5.60
C VAL A 216 10.85 7.05 -5.65
N PRO A 217 10.83 7.70 -6.84
CA PRO A 217 10.68 9.16 -6.95
C PRO A 217 9.44 9.74 -6.27
N TYR A 218 8.28 9.10 -6.40
CA TYR A 218 7.03 9.63 -5.85
C TYR A 218 6.97 9.63 -4.32
N LYS A 219 7.84 8.85 -3.66
CA LYS A 219 7.97 8.84 -2.20
C LYS A 219 8.69 10.06 -1.64
N ARG A 220 9.34 10.84 -2.49
CA ARG A 220 9.99 12.13 -2.16
C ARG A 220 10.95 12.05 -0.96
N VAL A 221 11.73 10.96 -0.88
CA VAL A 221 12.78 10.83 0.15
C VAL A 221 13.84 11.94 0.03
N ASP A 222 14.10 12.40 -1.21
CA ASP A 222 14.90 13.57 -1.51
C ASP A 222 14.47 14.81 -0.71
N LEU A 223 13.17 15.08 -0.70
CA LEU A 223 12.58 16.20 0.03
C LEU A 223 12.83 16.08 1.54
N ALA A 224 12.66 14.89 2.11
CA ALA A 224 12.91 14.66 3.55
C ALA A 224 14.38 14.93 3.91
N MET A 225 15.33 14.45 3.08
CA MET A 225 16.76 14.66 3.31
C MET A 225 17.14 16.14 3.21
N MET A 226 16.64 16.85 2.20
CA MET A 226 16.87 18.30 2.05
C MET A 226 16.26 19.11 3.19
N ALA A 227 15.03 18.75 3.62
CA ALA A 227 14.35 19.43 4.73
C ALA A 227 15.04 19.18 6.07
N ALA A 228 15.53 17.96 6.33
CA ALA A 228 16.28 17.64 7.53
C ALA A 228 17.59 18.46 7.61
N ARG A 229 18.32 18.57 6.49
CA ARG A 229 19.52 19.42 6.41
C ARG A 229 19.17 20.88 6.64
N HIS A 230 18.12 21.38 6.03
CA HIS A 230 17.68 22.78 6.19
C HIS A 230 17.29 23.09 7.65
N ALA A 231 16.62 22.14 8.32
CA ALA A 231 16.23 22.26 9.72
C ALA A 231 17.39 21.98 10.72
N GLY A 232 18.54 21.52 10.26
CA GLY A 232 19.67 21.14 11.11
C GLY A 232 19.40 19.95 12.04
N VAL A 233 18.54 18.99 11.61
CA VAL A 233 18.16 17.81 12.36
C VAL A 233 18.73 16.53 11.76
N GLY A 234 18.99 15.53 12.61
CA GLY A 234 19.43 14.21 12.15
C GLY A 234 18.29 13.43 11.45
N LEU A 235 18.65 12.64 10.44
CA LEU A 235 17.72 11.79 9.70
C LEU A 235 18.34 10.41 9.43
N THR A 236 17.59 9.37 9.73
CA THR A 236 17.87 7.99 9.28
C THR A 236 16.89 7.61 8.19
N VAL A 237 17.40 7.15 7.04
CA VAL A 237 16.60 6.67 5.91
C VAL A 237 16.79 5.17 5.78
N VAL A 238 15.69 4.41 5.95
CA VAL A 238 15.64 2.96 5.80
C VAL A 238 14.95 2.62 4.49
N GLY A 239 15.56 1.76 3.69
CA GLY A 239 14.97 1.21 2.48
C GLY A 239 15.94 1.08 1.31
N ASN A 240 15.43 0.47 0.23
CA ASN A 240 16.14 0.29 -1.02
C ASN A 240 15.26 0.69 -2.21
N GLY A 241 15.89 0.98 -3.34
CA GLY A 241 15.19 1.31 -4.57
C GLY A 241 16.06 1.97 -5.62
N PRO A 242 15.51 2.26 -6.79
CA PRO A 242 16.26 2.81 -7.93
C PRO A 242 16.85 4.22 -7.66
N GLU A 243 16.28 4.98 -6.71
CA GLU A 243 16.79 6.32 -6.36
C GLU A 243 17.99 6.28 -5.39
N ARG A 244 18.41 5.09 -4.92
CA ARG A 244 19.50 4.97 -3.93
C ARG A 244 20.74 5.78 -4.31
N ALA A 245 21.26 5.62 -5.53
CA ALA A 245 22.46 6.31 -5.99
C ALA A 245 22.33 7.85 -6.03
N ASN A 246 21.11 8.35 -6.28
CA ASN A 246 20.82 9.78 -6.24
C ASN A 246 20.76 10.29 -4.80
N LEU A 247 20.16 9.53 -3.90
CA LEU A 247 20.01 9.87 -2.49
C LEU A 247 21.32 9.77 -1.72
N GLU A 248 22.24 8.88 -2.09
CA GLU A 248 23.57 8.77 -1.50
C GLU A 248 24.37 10.08 -1.62
N ARG A 249 24.12 10.88 -2.65
CA ARG A 249 24.74 12.22 -2.80
C ARG A 249 24.21 13.26 -1.79
N LEU A 250 23.09 12.95 -1.15
CA LEU A 250 22.45 13.78 -0.13
C LEU A 250 22.77 13.33 1.30
N THR A 251 23.60 12.31 1.50
CA THR A 251 24.05 11.85 2.82
C THR A 251 25.08 12.80 3.43
N GLY A 252 25.41 12.63 4.71
CA GLY A 252 26.28 13.53 5.47
C GLY A 252 25.47 14.51 6.32
N ASP A 253 26.17 15.31 7.13
CA ASP A 253 25.54 16.31 8.02
C ASP A 253 24.44 15.72 8.93
N GLY A 254 24.68 14.53 9.47
CA GLY A 254 23.70 13.85 10.32
C GLY A 254 22.61 13.08 9.55
N ILE A 255 22.70 12.98 8.22
CA ILE A 255 21.77 12.21 7.37
C ILE A 255 22.40 10.89 6.95
N GLU A 256 21.73 9.78 7.26
CA GLU A 256 22.22 8.42 6.99
C GLU A 256 21.23 7.64 6.12
N LEU A 257 21.76 6.84 5.19
CA LEU A 257 21.02 5.92 4.35
C LEU A 257 21.48 4.49 4.64
N VAL A 258 20.70 3.78 5.47
CA VAL A 258 21.10 2.48 6.06
C VAL A 258 20.72 1.26 5.22
N GLY A 259 19.85 1.41 4.21
CA GLY A 259 19.43 0.29 3.39
C GLY A 259 18.22 -0.45 3.96
N TRP A 260 18.07 -1.71 3.59
CA TRP A 260 16.99 -2.57 4.09
C TRP A 260 17.31 -3.07 5.50
N LEU A 261 16.31 -3.08 6.37
CA LEU A 261 16.38 -3.61 7.73
C LEU A 261 15.21 -4.58 7.96
N ALA A 262 15.36 -5.49 8.92
CA ALA A 262 14.27 -6.37 9.36
C ALA A 262 13.23 -5.59 10.18
N ASP A 263 12.00 -6.12 10.24
CA ASP A 263 10.89 -5.44 10.93
C ASP A 263 11.20 -5.20 12.44
N GLU A 264 11.98 -6.07 13.09
CA GLU A 264 12.44 -5.91 14.47
C GLU A 264 13.35 -4.67 14.61
N GLU A 265 14.28 -4.47 13.69
CA GLU A 265 15.20 -3.32 13.69
C GLU A 265 14.43 -2.02 13.39
N ILE A 266 13.48 -2.07 12.46
CA ILE A 266 12.61 -0.94 12.14
C ILE A 266 11.75 -0.56 13.35
N ARG A 267 11.21 -1.53 14.09
CA ARG A 267 10.47 -1.28 15.32
C ARG A 267 11.32 -0.55 16.37
N GLU A 268 12.58 -0.95 16.56
CA GLU A 268 13.46 -0.25 17.50
C GLU A 268 13.77 1.18 17.04
N LEU A 269 13.92 1.41 15.72
CA LEU A 269 14.06 2.75 15.18
C LEU A 269 12.79 3.59 15.44
N TYR A 270 11.58 3.04 15.22
CA TYR A 270 10.35 3.75 15.59
C TYR A 270 10.34 4.14 17.07
N ARG A 271 10.77 3.25 17.97
CA ARG A 271 10.79 3.50 19.42
C ARG A 271 11.75 4.60 19.84
N SER A 272 12.87 4.75 19.13
CA SER A 272 14.00 5.59 19.53
C SER A 272 14.07 6.94 18.83
N THR A 273 13.38 7.15 17.71
CA THR A 273 13.41 8.41 16.95
C THR A 273 12.35 9.41 17.41
N ILE A 274 12.55 10.70 17.09
CA ILE A 274 11.61 11.78 17.43
C ILE A 274 10.25 11.53 16.75
N ALA A 275 10.29 11.33 15.43
CA ALA A 275 9.11 11.09 14.59
C ALA A 275 9.50 10.41 13.28
N THR A 276 8.51 9.80 12.63
CA THR A 276 8.65 9.25 11.28
C THR A 276 8.12 10.24 10.24
N ILE A 277 8.82 10.38 9.11
CA ILE A 277 8.43 11.30 8.03
C ILE A 277 7.81 10.51 6.89
N LEU A 278 6.66 10.96 6.41
CA LEU A 278 5.99 10.53 5.17
C LEU A 278 5.97 11.70 4.19
N PRO A 279 7.02 11.89 3.37
CA PRO A 279 7.17 13.12 2.60
C PRO A 279 6.39 13.15 1.29
N GLY A 280 5.95 11.98 0.80
CA GLY A 280 5.17 11.83 -0.43
C GLY A 280 3.69 11.52 -0.19
N GLU A 281 2.88 11.68 -1.23
CA GLU A 281 1.47 11.29 -1.20
C GLU A 281 1.31 9.77 -1.34
N GLU A 282 0.56 9.17 -0.42
CA GLU A 282 0.28 7.74 -0.36
C GLU A 282 -1.21 7.44 -0.44
N ASP A 283 -1.56 6.23 -0.87
CA ASP A 283 -2.96 5.80 -0.86
C ASP A 283 -3.49 5.54 0.56
N PHE A 284 -2.65 5.09 1.48
CA PHE A 284 -2.98 4.92 2.89
C PHE A 284 -1.81 5.33 3.79
N GLY A 285 -0.65 4.68 3.66
CA GLY A 285 0.51 4.88 4.53
C GLY A 285 0.48 3.93 5.75
N ILE A 286 0.98 2.71 5.58
CA ILE A 286 1.13 1.74 6.67
C ILE A 286 2.20 2.20 7.67
N VAL A 287 3.34 2.69 7.17
CA VAL A 287 4.48 3.18 7.95
C VAL A 287 4.10 4.22 9.02
N PRO A 288 3.28 5.26 8.73
CA PRO A 288 2.74 6.15 9.76
C PRO A 288 2.05 5.42 10.90
N VAL A 289 1.24 4.42 10.59
CA VAL A 289 0.48 3.69 11.62
C VAL A 289 1.41 2.77 12.44
N GLU A 290 2.43 2.15 11.83
CA GLU A 290 3.45 1.37 12.54
C GLU A 290 4.21 2.24 13.56
N ALA A 291 4.63 3.45 13.15
CA ALA A 291 5.28 4.41 14.04
C ALA A 291 4.36 4.85 15.19
N GLN A 292 3.10 5.16 14.88
CA GLN A 292 2.10 5.52 15.87
C GLN A 292 1.78 4.36 16.82
N ALA A 293 1.78 3.12 16.34
CA ALA A 293 1.62 1.94 17.19
C ALA A 293 2.78 1.79 18.19
N CYS A 294 3.98 2.26 17.85
CA CYS A 294 5.12 2.40 18.77
C CYS A 294 5.02 3.67 19.66
N GLY A 295 3.93 4.44 19.59
CA GLY A 295 3.72 5.64 20.39
C GLY A 295 4.45 6.88 19.86
N ARG A 296 4.92 6.88 18.61
CA ARG A 296 5.67 8.00 18.02
C ARG A 296 4.84 8.79 17.02
N PRO A 297 4.99 10.13 17.01
CA PRO A 297 4.28 10.97 16.06
C PRO A 297 4.82 10.83 14.63
N VAL A 298 4.07 11.36 13.69
CA VAL A 298 4.40 11.32 12.26
C VAL A 298 4.40 12.74 11.69
N VAL A 299 5.35 13.03 10.81
CA VAL A 299 5.33 14.24 9.95
C VAL A 299 4.94 13.80 8.55
N ALA A 300 3.80 14.23 8.05
CA ALA A 300 3.28 13.76 6.78
C ALA A 300 2.79 14.89 5.88
N LEU A 301 2.91 14.69 4.56
CA LEU A 301 2.23 15.56 3.60
C LEU A 301 0.71 15.44 3.81
N GLY A 302 0.03 16.57 4.02
CA GLY A 302 -1.41 16.65 4.28
C GLY A 302 -2.26 16.31 3.04
N ARG A 303 -1.97 15.17 2.38
CA ARG A 303 -2.66 14.68 1.18
C ARG A 303 -2.79 13.15 1.21
N GLY A 304 -3.69 12.63 0.38
CA GLY A 304 -3.87 11.18 0.25
C GLY A 304 -4.33 10.53 1.54
N GLY A 305 -3.80 9.33 1.81
CA GLY A 305 -4.11 8.52 2.98
C GLY A 305 -3.55 9.04 4.31
N ALA A 306 -2.60 9.99 4.26
CA ALA A 306 -2.10 10.64 5.48
C ALA A 306 -3.22 11.36 6.25
N LEU A 307 -4.26 11.85 5.54
CA LEU A 307 -5.45 12.47 6.15
C LEU A 307 -6.34 11.48 6.91
N ASP A 308 -6.22 10.19 6.63
CA ASP A 308 -6.91 9.12 7.38
C ASP A 308 -6.10 8.65 8.59
N THR A 309 -4.75 8.72 8.50
CA THR A 309 -3.84 8.10 9.46
C THR A 309 -3.21 9.08 10.46
N VAL A 310 -3.22 10.39 10.17
CA VAL A 310 -2.59 11.41 11.01
C VAL A 310 -3.60 12.50 11.39
N ILE A 311 -3.69 12.78 12.68
CA ILE A 311 -4.46 13.92 13.24
C ILE A 311 -3.45 15.02 13.60
N ASP A 312 -3.53 16.16 12.88
CA ASP A 312 -2.59 17.28 13.09
C ASP A 312 -2.62 17.80 14.53
N GLY A 313 -1.45 17.92 15.13
CA GLY A 313 -1.26 18.33 16.51
C GLY A 313 -1.59 17.27 17.56
N GLU A 314 -2.13 16.08 17.20
CA GLU A 314 -2.47 15.01 18.13
C GLU A 314 -1.66 13.75 17.94
N THR A 315 -1.52 13.27 16.69
CA THR A 315 -0.75 12.06 16.37
C THR A 315 0.41 12.35 15.44
N GLY A 316 0.56 13.61 15.03
CA GLY A 316 1.63 14.06 14.18
C GLY A 316 1.44 15.49 13.71
N VAL A 317 2.22 15.89 12.72
CA VAL A 317 2.16 17.21 12.07
C VAL A 317 1.94 17.01 10.58
N LEU A 318 0.92 17.68 10.03
CA LEU A 318 0.67 17.73 8.60
C LEU A 318 1.31 18.99 7.99
N PHE A 319 2.08 18.83 6.92
CA PHE A 319 2.60 19.95 6.12
C PHE A 319 1.86 20.05 4.78
N GLY A 320 1.68 21.29 4.29
CA GLY A 320 0.78 21.56 3.16
C GLY A 320 1.43 21.41 1.79
N ASP A 321 2.69 21.87 1.65
CA ASP A 321 3.36 22.01 0.36
C ASP A 321 4.61 21.13 0.25
N THR A 322 4.82 20.56 -0.94
CA THR A 322 5.98 19.71 -1.23
C THR A 322 7.26 20.51 -1.43
N THR A 323 7.55 21.44 -0.50
CA THR A 323 8.76 22.28 -0.47
C THR A 323 9.64 21.95 0.72
N VAL A 324 10.93 22.26 0.61
CA VAL A 324 11.91 22.05 1.70
C VAL A 324 11.53 22.84 2.94
N GLU A 325 11.12 24.08 2.75
CA GLU A 325 10.75 25.02 3.82
C GLU A 325 9.54 24.54 4.58
N SER A 326 8.49 24.08 3.88
CA SER A 326 7.24 23.59 4.50
C SER A 326 7.51 22.35 5.35
N LEU A 327 8.28 21.38 4.84
CA LEU A 327 8.64 20.19 5.61
C LEU A 327 9.60 20.51 6.75
N ALA A 328 10.61 21.37 6.55
CA ALA A 328 11.54 21.77 7.61
C ALA A 328 10.83 22.46 8.79
N ALA A 329 9.87 23.35 8.50
CA ALA A 329 9.03 23.97 9.51
C ALA A 329 8.21 22.93 10.30
N ALA A 330 7.67 21.91 9.61
CA ALA A 330 6.95 20.81 10.25
C ALA A 330 7.86 19.95 11.14
N LEU A 331 9.12 19.68 10.73
CA LEU A 331 10.10 18.98 11.55
C LEU A 331 10.40 19.77 12.84
N THR A 332 10.65 21.08 12.72
CA THR A 332 10.90 21.94 13.87
C THR A 332 9.70 21.99 14.81
N ARG A 333 8.48 22.16 14.26
CA ARG A 333 7.23 22.12 15.04
C ARG A 333 7.09 20.77 15.77
N THR A 334 7.36 19.66 15.11
CA THR A 334 7.26 18.31 15.70
C THR A 334 8.20 18.13 16.89
N ALA A 335 9.44 18.64 16.78
CA ALA A 335 10.43 18.54 17.83
C ALA A 335 10.09 19.40 19.07
N SER A 336 9.25 20.44 18.92
CA SER A 336 8.85 21.34 20.00
C SER A 336 7.62 20.88 20.80
N ILE A 337 6.85 19.89 20.29
CA ILE A 337 5.63 19.40 20.91
C ILE A 337 5.95 18.28 21.91
N ALA A 338 5.36 18.36 23.11
CA ALA A 338 5.34 17.25 24.07
C ALA A 338 4.25 16.24 23.68
N TRP A 339 4.63 15.15 23.04
CA TRP A 339 3.71 14.15 22.52
C TRP A 339 3.22 13.17 23.59
N ASP A 340 1.90 12.90 23.62
CA ASP A 340 1.32 11.81 24.40
C ASP A 340 1.39 10.50 23.59
N GLY A 341 2.44 9.71 23.80
CA GLY A 341 2.63 8.43 23.12
C GLY A 341 1.50 7.42 23.35
N ARG A 342 0.79 7.48 24.51
CA ARG A 342 -0.38 6.62 24.77
C ARG A 342 -1.58 7.02 23.90
N ARG A 343 -1.80 8.32 23.72
CA ARG A 343 -2.86 8.83 22.82
C ARG A 343 -2.57 8.45 21.36
N ILE A 344 -1.32 8.61 20.93
CA ILE A 344 -0.86 8.23 19.58
C ILE A 344 -1.10 6.73 19.35
N ARG A 345 -0.71 5.86 20.29
CA ARG A 345 -0.93 4.43 20.18
C ARG A 345 -2.41 4.06 20.08
N ARG A 346 -3.26 4.61 20.98
CA ARG A 346 -4.72 4.36 20.90
C ARG A 346 -5.32 4.73 19.55
N HIS A 347 -4.79 5.75 18.88
CA HIS A 347 -5.19 6.07 17.52
C HIS A 347 -4.80 4.97 16.53
N ALA A 348 -3.56 4.45 16.62
CA ALA A 348 -3.07 3.39 15.74
C ALA A 348 -3.84 2.06 15.89
N GLU A 349 -4.34 1.75 17.10
CA GLU A 349 -5.14 0.53 17.37
C GLU A 349 -6.42 0.45 16.54
N ARG A 350 -6.92 1.58 16.03
CA ARG A 350 -8.05 1.65 15.09
C ARG A 350 -7.74 0.98 13.73
N PHE A 351 -6.48 0.68 13.45
CA PHE A 351 -6.00 0.05 12.22
C PHE A 351 -5.47 -1.37 12.47
N SER A 352 -5.79 -1.98 13.63
CA SER A 352 -5.29 -3.29 14.02
C SER A 352 -5.73 -4.42 13.09
N ARG A 353 -4.97 -5.52 13.06
CA ARG A 353 -5.32 -6.74 12.32
C ARG A 353 -6.65 -7.33 12.81
N SER A 354 -6.88 -7.34 14.11
CA SER A 354 -8.13 -7.88 14.70
C SER A 354 -9.37 -7.11 14.24
N ARG A 355 -9.31 -5.77 14.23
CA ARG A 355 -10.37 -4.93 13.67
C ARG A 355 -10.63 -5.28 12.20
N PHE A 356 -9.57 -5.36 11.38
CA PHE A 356 -9.68 -5.70 9.96
C PHE A 356 -10.37 -7.05 9.75
N VAL A 357 -9.94 -8.08 10.47
CA VAL A 357 -10.54 -9.43 10.40
C VAL A 357 -12.03 -9.39 10.71
N ASN A 358 -12.42 -8.71 11.80
CA ASN A 358 -13.81 -8.57 12.19
C ASN A 358 -14.67 -7.86 11.13
N GLU A 359 -14.17 -6.74 10.58
CA GLU A 359 -14.86 -6.01 9.52
C GLU A 359 -15.04 -6.85 8.25
N ILE A 360 -13.99 -7.53 7.80
CA ILE A 360 -14.06 -8.40 6.61
C ILE A 360 -15.02 -9.56 6.83
N GLN A 361 -15.05 -10.19 8.02
CA GLN A 361 -15.99 -11.25 8.34
C GLN A 361 -17.44 -10.79 8.22
N HIS A 362 -17.78 -9.63 8.76
CA HIS A 362 -19.12 -9.04 8.64
C HIS A 362 -19.46 -8.73 7.18
N ILE A 363 -18.55 -8.10 6.45
CA ILE A 363 -18.76 -7.76 5.04
C ILE A 363 -18.96 -9.00 4.17
N VAL A 364 -18.19 -10.07 4.39
CA VAL A 364 -18.35 -11.34 3.68
C VAL A 364 -19.72 -11.95 4.01
N ALA A 365 -20.11 -12.01 5.29
CA ALA A 365 -21.42 -12.53 5.68
C ALA A 365 -22.55 -11.76 5.00
N ASP A 366 -22.54 -10.44 5.06
CA ASP A 366 -23.55 -9.57 4.41
C ASP A 366 -23.59 -9.78 2.88
N THR A 367 -22.42 -9.91 2.26
CA THR A 367 -22.34 -10.08 0.80
C THR A 367 -22.88 -11.44 0.36
N MET A 368 -22.66 -12.49 1.14
CA MET A 368 -23.12 -13.85 0.80
C MET A 368 -24.63 -14.04 0.95
N ILE A 369 -25.28 -13.33 1.88
CA ILE A 369 -26.75 -13.39 2.07
C ILE A 369 -27.53 -12.45 1.17
N ALA A 370 -26.86 -11.51 0.51
CA ALA A 370 -27.52 -10.52 -0.34
C ALA A 370 -28.18 -11.14 -1.58
N PRO A 371 -29.29 -10.56 -2.08
CA PRO A 371 -29.95 -11.03 -3.28
C PRO A 371 -29.03 -11.14 -4.49
N ALA A 372 -29.35 -12.04 -5.42
CA ALA A 372 -28.63 -12.11 -6.68
C ALA A 372 -28.70 -10.75 -7.42
N GLY A 373 -27.53 -10.24 -7.86
CA GLY A 373 -27.42 -8.93 -8.54
C GLY A 373 -27.28 -7.73 -7.61
N ALA A 374 -27.27 -7.90 -6.29
CA ALA A 374 -26.94 -6.80 -5.37
C ALA A 374 -25.53 -6.26 -5.66
N ARG A 375 -25.43 -4.93 -5.72
CA ARG A 375 -24.17 -4.18 -5.90
C ARG A 375 -24.15 -3.04 -4.91
N TRP A 376 -22.97 -2.76 -4.33
CA TRP A 376 -22.70 -1.68 -3.38
C TRP A 376 -21.62 -0.74 -3.91
#